data_44a33a7ef94edabedc3c2815393b25f7
#
_entry.id   44a33a7ef94edabedc3c2815393b25f7
#
_cell.length_a   1.000
_cell.length_b   1.000
_cell.length_c   1.000
_cell.angle_alpha   90.00
_cell.angle_beta   90.00
_cell.angle_gamma   90.00
#
_symmetry.space_group_name_H-M   'P 1'
#
loop_
_entity.id
_entity.type
_entity.pdbx_description
1 polymer ?
#
loop_
_entity_poly.entity_id
_entity_poly.type
_entity_poly.pdbx_seq_one_letter_code
_entity_poly.pdbx_strand_id
1 'polypeptide(L)'
;TVAPAIRASGSLLGLATSPNSALAAGVVMGVMIIPFVSSLSDDALRAVPRSLRDGSLAMGATPAETMTHVMLPAAIPGIMGGILLALSRAIGETMIVVMAAGLIASMTINPLDSVTTVTVQIVTMLVGDTEFDSPKTLAAFALGLVLFVVTLCLNVIALTIVRRYREQYE
;
A
#
# COMPACT_ATOMS: atom_id res chain seq x y z
N THR A 1 17.95 -2.84 -11.04
CA THR A 1 18.12 -4.23 -11.49
C THR A 1 16.82 -4.87 -11.98
N VAL A 2 15.64 -4.43 -11.54
CA VAL A 2 14.34 -4.98 -11.98
C VAL A 2 13.93 -4.44 -13.37
N ALA A 3 14.21 -3.18 -13.67
CA ALA A 3 13.85 -2.55 -14.94
C ALA A 3 14.37 -3.26 -16.20
N PRO A 4 15.63 -3.75 -16.30
CA PRO A 4 16.10 -4.47 -17.49
C PRO A 4 15.40 -5.82 -17.67
N ALA A 5 15.02 -6.50 -16.59
CA ALA A 5 14.31 -7.78 -16.68
C ALA A 5 12.87 -7.58 -17.23
N ILE A 6 12.20 -6.53 -16.81
CA ILE A 6 10.87 -6.16 -17.32
C ILE A 6 10.92 -5.74 -18.79
N ARG A 7 11.98 -5.04 -19.19
CA ARG A 7 12.22 -4.71 -20.61
C ARG A 7 12.39 -5.96 -21.47
N ALA A 8 13.21 -6.90 -21.02
CA ALA A 8 13.46 -8.14 -21.76
C ALA A 8 12.15 -8.94 -21.93
N SER A 9 11.33 -9.05 -20.88
CA SER A 9 10.03 -9.72 -20.99
C SER A 9 9.03 -8.96 -21.86
N GLY A 10 9.00 -7.62 -21.76
CA GLY A 10 8.12 -6.77 -22.58
C GLY A 10 8.46 -6.82 -24.08
N SER A 11 9.76 -6.84 -24.44
CA SER A 11 10.19 -6.97 -25.84
C SER A 11 9.83 -8.34 -26.44
N LEU A 12 9.86 -9.40 -25.64
CA LEU A 12 9.42 -10.73 -26.05
C LEU A 12 7.92 -10.81 -26.33
N LEU A 13 7.12 -9.97 -25.66
CA LEU A 13 5.67 -9.89 -25.85
C LEU A 13 5.26 -8.85 -26.89
N GLY A 14 6.22 -8.18 -27.56
CA GLY A 14 5.95 -7.14 -28.55
C GLY A 14 5.36 -5.85 -27.99
N LEU A 15 5.48 -5.63 -26.66
CA LEU A 15 4.99 -4.43 -25.98
C LEU A 15 6.10 -3.37 -25.94
N ALA A 16 5.75 -2.13 -26.30
CA ALA A 16 6.65 -1.00 -26.14
C ALA A 16 6.86 -0.73 -24.63
N THR A 17 8.08 -0.96 -24.14
CA THR A 17 8.42 -0.74 -22.73
C THR A 17 9.20 0.56 -22.56
N SER A 18 8.71 1.46 -21.72
CA SER A 18 9.48 2.62 -21.28
C SER A 18 10.56 2.20 -20.26
N PRO A 19 11.68 2.96 -20.16
CA PRO A 19 12.74 2.67 -19.18
C PRO A 19 12.23 2.69 -17.72
N ASN A 20 11.26 3.53 -17.45
CA ASN A 20 10.54 3.63 -16.19
C ASN A 20 9.10 3.21 -16.44
N SER A 21 8.58 2.29 -15.67
CA SER A 21 7.23 1.75 -15.85
C SER A 21 6.48 1.64 -14.52
N ALA A 22 5.15 1.78 -14.58
CA ALA A 22 4.28 1.59 -13.42
C ALA A 22 4.46 0.19 -12.81
N LEU A 23 4.66 -0.83 -13.64
CA LEU A 23 4.88 -2.20 -13.19
C LEU A 23 6.17 -2.34 -12.38
N ALA A 24 7.27 -1.71 -12.81
CA ALA A 24 8.54 -1.73 -12.07
C ALA A 24 8.37 -1.09 -10.68
N ALA A 25 7.73 0.07 -10.62
CA ALA A 25 7.41 0.73 -9.35
C ALA A 25 6.52 -0.14 -8.47
N GLY A 26 5.45 -0.73 -9.03
CA GLY A 26 4.52 -1.59 -8.31
C GLY A 26 5.18 -2.82 -7.70
N VAL A 27 6.07 -3.49 -8.44
CA VAL A 27 6.82 -4.65 -7.93
C VAL A 27 7.74 -4.25 -6.77
N VAL A 28 8.49 -3.16 -6.90
CA VAL A 28 9.39 -2.68 -5.85
C VAL A 28 8.60 -2.27 -4.60
N MET A 29 7.49 -1.55 -4.77
CA MET A 29 6.58 -1.19 -3.67
C MET A 29 5.98 -2.43 -3.01
N GLY A 30 5.55 -3.42 -3.80
CA GLY A 30 5.03 -4.68 -3.29
C GLY A 30 6.02 -5.40 -2.39
N VAL A 31 7.28 -5.55 -2.83
CA VAL A 31 8.35 -6.16 -2.03
C VAL A 31 8.61 -5.38 -0.75
N MET A 32 8.55 -4.04 -0.78
CA MET A 32 8.73 -3.21 0.41
C MET A 32 7.58 -3.36 1.42
N ILE A 33 6.34 -3.56 0.95
CA ILE A 33 5.16 -3.66 1.80
C ILE A 33 5.03 -5.03 2.48
N ILE A 34 5.53 -6.11 1.86
CA ILE A 34 5.45 -7.48 2.40
C ILE A 34 5.94 -7.57 3.86
N PRO A 35 7.16 -7.15 4.23
CA PRO A 35 7.64 -7.27 5.60
C PRO A 35 6.80 -6.44 6.58
N PHE A 36 6.26 -5.31 6.14
CA PHE A 36 5.42 -4.45 6.97
C PHE A 36 4.08 -5.12 7.28
N VAL A 37 3.38 -5.66 6.27
CA VAL A 37 2.13 -6.40 6.47
C VAL A 37 2.35 -7.67 7.27
N SER A 38 3.45 -8.39 7.00
CA SER A 38 3.80 -9.61 7.74
C SER A 38 4.01 -9.33 9.23
N SER A 39 4.74 -8.28 9.58
CA SER A 39 4.98 -7.89 10.98
C SER A 39 3.67 -7.54 11.70
N LEU A 40 2.83 -6.70 11.09
CA LEU A 40 1.54 -6.32 11.68
C LEU A 40 0.57 -7.51 11.81
N SER A 41 0.62 -8.44 10.87
CA SER A 41 -0.20 -9.65 10.93
C SER A 41 0.27 -10.60 12.05
N ASP A 42 1.58 -10.73 12.26
CA ASP A 42 2.12 -11.51 13.38
C ASP A 42 1.74 -10.88 14.73
N ASP A 43 1.83 -9.56 14.85
CA ASP A 43 1.40 -8.84 16.05
C ASP A 43 -0.10 -9.04 16.32
N ALA A 44 -0.94 -9.02 15.28
CA ALA A 44 -2.37 -9.28 15.39
C ALA A 44 -2.67 -10.71 15.87
N LEU A 45 -1.92 -11.71 15.37
CA LEU A 45 -2.03 -13.10 15.80
C LEU A 45 -1.59 -13.30 17.25
N ARG A 46 -0.54 -12.59 17.67
CA ARG A 46 -0.04 -12.63 19.07
C ARG A 46 -0.96 -11.92 20.05
N ALA A 47 -1.74 -10.95 19.59
CA ALA A 47 -2.73 -10.22 20.40
C ALA A 47 -3.96 -11.07 20.75
N VAL A 48 -4.19 -12.21 20.07
CA VAL A 48 -5.31 -13.12 20.37
C VAL A 48 -5.13 -13.71 21.77
N PRO A 49 -6.18 -13.66 22.65
CA PRO A 49 -6.11 -14.20 24.01
C PRO A 49 -5.68 -15.67 24.05
N ARG A 50 -4.74 -15.99 24.94
CA ARG A 50 -4.23 -17.36 25.12
C ARG A 50 -5.33 -18.33 25.54
N SER A 51 -6.34 -17.88 26.24
CA SER A 51 -7.49 -18.70 26.67
C SER A 51 -8.22 -19.35 25.49
N LEU A 52 -8.32 -18.67 24.34
CA LEU A 52 -8.93 -19.24 23.13
C LEU A 52 -8.07 -20.38 22.55
N ARG A 53 -6.76 -20.17 22.53
CA ARG A 53 -5.81 -21.20 22.07
C ARG A 53 -5.81 -22.42 22.98
N ASP A 54 -5.68 -22.18 24.29
CA ASP A 54 -5.61 -23.26 25.29
C ASP A 54 -6.94 -24.01 25.38
N GLY A 55 -8.08 -23.32 25.26
CA GLY A 55 -9.40 -23.93 25.20
C GLY A 55 -9.57 -24.85 23.98
N SER A 56 -9.13 -24.43 22.80
CA SER A 56 -9.16 -25.24 21.57
C SER A 56 -8.31 -26.52 21.71
N LEU A 57 -7.11 -26.38 22.23
CA LEU A 57 -6.22 -27.53 22.48
C LEU A 57 -6.80 -28.48 23.53
N ALA A 58 -7.44 -27.95 24.59
CA ALA A 58 -8.12 -28.77 25.61
C ALA A 58 -9.30 -29.56 25.05
N MET A 59 -9.96 -29.06 24.01
CA MET A 59 -11.02 -29.77 23.27
C MET A 59 -10.49 -30.84 22.32
N GLY A 60 -9.16 -31.02 22.24
CA GLY A 60 -8.52 -32.05 21.42
C GLY A 60 -8.16 -31.59 20.00
N ALA A 61 -8.27 -30.30 19.68
CA ALA A 61 -7.82 -29.79 18.39
C ALA A 61 -6.30 -29.84 18.26
N THR A 62 -5.81 -30.10 17.06
CA THR A 62 -4.37 -30.02 16.76
C THR A 62 -3.90 -28.56 16.72
N PRO A 63 -2.60 -28.28 16.90
CA PRO A 63 -2.07 -26.91 16.79
C PRO A 63 -2.39 -26.24 15.45
N ALA A 64 -2.41 -27.00 14.35
CA ALA A 64 -2.76 -26.48 13.02
C ALA A 64 -4.25 -26.11 12.91
N GLU A 65 -5.14 -26.93 13.44
CA GLU A 65 -6.58 -26.64 13.50
C GLU A 65 -6.87 -25.45 14.41
N THR A 66 -6.21 -25.34 15.55
CA THR A 66 -6.31 -24.19 16.44
C THR A 66 -5.88 -22.90 15.74
N MET A 67 -4.78 -22.94 14.97
CA MET A 67 -4.30 -21.78 14.23
C MET A 67 -5.29 -21.36 13.15
N THR A 68 -5.79 -22.29 12.35
CA THR A 68 -6.63 -21.97 11.18
C THR A 68 -8.09 -21.68 11.53
N HIS A 69 -8.65 -22.35 12.53
CA HIS A 69 -10.08 -22.24 12.85
C HIS A 69 -10.39 -21.34 14.04
N VAL A 70 -9.41 -21.06 14.90
CA VAL A 70 -9.62 -20.24 16.10
C VAL A 70 -8.80 -18.95 16.06
N MET A 71 -7.47 -19.06 15.93
CA MET A 71 -6.59 -17.90 16.02
C MET A 71 -6.70 -16.99 14.80
N LEU A 72 -6.68 -17.55 13.59
CA LEU A 72 -6.72 -16.75 12.37
C LEU A 72 -8.03 -15.96 12.23
N PRO A 73 -9.23 -16.54 12.41
CA PRO A 73 -10.48 -15.79 12.40
C PRO A 73 -10.53 -14.70 13.48
N ALA A 74 -10.04 -14.97 14.68
CA ALA A 74 -9.98 -13.99 15.76
C ALA A 74 -9.00 -12.83 15.47
N ALA A 75 -7.94 -13.08 14.70
CA ALA A 75 -6.94 -12.09 14.31
C ALA A 75 -7.32 -11.26 13.07
N ILE A 76 -8.32 -11.68 12.27
CA ILE A 76 -8.72 -11.00 11.03
C ILE A 76 -8.90 -9.47 11.21
N PRO A 77 -9.61 -8.97 12.23
CA PRO A 77 -9.77 -7.51 12.40
C PRO A 77 -8.43 -6.77 12.54
N GLY A 78 -7.47 -7.35 13.27
CA GLY A 78 -6.13 -6.81 13.42
C GLY A 78 -5.31 -6.86 12.13
N ILE A 79 -5.37 -7.98 11.41
CA ILE A 79 -4.70 -8.16 10.11
C ILE A 79 -5.25 -7.15 9.09
N MET A 80 -6.57 -6.98 9.03
CA MET A 80 -7.19 -5.98 8.15
C MET A 80 -6.74 -4.56 8.50
N GLY A 81 -6.61 -4.23 9.80
CA GLY A 81 -6.01 -2.97 10.24
C GLY A 81 -4.59 -2.79 9.72
N GLY A 82 -3.76 -3.81 9.80
CA GLY A 82 -2.40 -3.83 9.26
C GLY A 82 -2.35 -3.60 7.75
N ILE A 83 -3.21 -4.26 6.98
CA ILE A 83 -3.32 -4.06 5.52
C ILE A 83 -3.72 -2.62 5.18
N LEU A 84 -4.67 -2.04 5.91
CA LEU A 84 -5.11 -0.67 5.69
C LEU A 84 -4.01 0.35 6.00
N LEU A 85 -3.21 0.12 7.04
CA LEU A 85 -2.03 0.94 7.32
C LEU A 85 -0.98 0.81 6.21
N ALA A 86 -0.78 -0.39 5.68
CA ALA A 86 0.12 -0.62 4.55
C ALA A 86 -0.34 0.12 3.28
N LEU A 87 -1.65 0.10 2.99
CA LEU A 87 -2.23 0.86 1.87
C LEU A 87 -2.05 2.37 2.05
N SER A 88 -2.30 2.90 3.26
CA SER A 88 -2.09 4.32 3.56
C SER A 88 -0.63 4.72 3.34
N ARG A 89 0.32 3.86 3.73
CA ARG A 89 1.75 4.07 3.48
C ARG A 89 2.07 4.06 1.97
N ALA A 90 1.48 3.12 1.21
CA ALA A 90 1.70 3.02 -0.24
C ALA A 90 1.20 4.25 -1.01
N ILE A 91 0.07 4.84 -0.59
CA ILE A 91 -0.48 6.05 -1.21
C ILE A 91 0.46 7.26 -1.02
N GLY A 92 1.19 7.31 0.10
CA GLY A 92 2.16 8.37 0.40
C GLY A 92 3.56 8.15 -0.20
N GLU A 93 3.80 7.04 -0.92
CA GLU A 93 5.12 6.72 -1.44
C GLU A 93 5.50 7.65 -2.60
N THR A 94 6.62 8.32 -2.46
CA THR A 94 7.09 9.31 -3.43
C THR A 94 8.40 8.89 -4.09
N MET A 95 9.39 8.47 -3.30
CA MET A 95 10.75 8.26 -3.80
C MET A 95 10.86 7.08 -4.76
N ILE A 96 10.22 5.96 -4.44
CA ILE A 96 10.23 4.77 -5.31
C ILE A 96 9.54 5.09 -6.64
N VAL A 97 8.43 5.82 -6.59
CA VAL A 97 7.66 6.20 -7.79
C VAL A 97 8.48 7.16 -8.67
N VAL A 98 9.15 8.17 -8.09
CA VAL A 98 10.04 9.07 -8.83
C VAL A 98 11.12 8.30 -9.56
N MET A 99 11.74 7.33 -8.91
CA MET A 99 12.88 6.60 -9.46
C MET A 99 12.48 5.48 -10.43
N ALA A 100 11.32 4.86 -10.25
CA ALA A 100 10.94 3.65 -10.96
C ALA A 100 9.78 3.81 -11.95
N ALA A 101 8.81 4.70 -11.69
CA ALA A 101 7.64 4.88 -12.56
C ALA A 101 7.81 6.01 -13.58
N GLY A 102 8.67 7.00 -13.30
CA GLY A 102 8.89 8.17 -14.14
C GLY A 102 8.13 9.41 -13.68
N LEU A 103 8.15 10.47 -14.50
CA LEU A 103 7.63 11.79 -14.17
C LEU A 103 6.54 12.26 -15.14
N ILE A 104 6.02 11.37 -15.99
CA ILE A 104 5.07 11.74 -17.04
C ILE A 104 3.64 11.60 -16.48
N ALA A 105 2.91 12.72 -16.42
CA ALA A 105 1.52 12.74 -16.04
C ALA A 105 0.66 12.28 -17.25
N SER A 106 0.50 10.97 -17.41
CA SER A 106 -0.36 10.37 -18.43
C SER A 106 -1.39 9.44 -17.79
N MET A 107 -2.63 9.52 -18.24
CA MET A 107 -3.65 8.54 -17.90
C MET A 107 -3.57 7.38 -18.88
N THR A 108 -2.98 6.26 -18.45
CA THR A 108 -2.87 5.03 -19.24
C THR A 108 -3.27 3.85 -18.36
N ILE A 109 -3.85 2.83 -19.01
CA ILE A 109 -4.16 1.54 -18.36
C ILE A 109 -3.01 0.56 -18.58
N ASN A 110 -2.04 0.90 -19.44
CA ASN A 110 -0.91 0.05 -19.72
C ASN A 110 0.13 0.08 -18.57
N PRO A 111 0.37 -1.01 -17.85
CA PRO A 111 1.31 -1.04 -16.72
C PRO A 111 2.78 -0.87 -17.13
N LEU A 112 3.10 -0.94 -18.42
CA LEU A 112 4.46 -0.78 -18.96
C LEU A 112 4.79 0.68 -19.29
N ASP A 113 3.80 1.57 -19.26
CA ASP A 113 4.01 2.98 -19.52
C ASP A 113 4.60 3.71 -18.30
N SER A 114 5.23 4.84 -18.59
CA SER A 114 5.70 5.76 -17.56
C SER A 114 4.51 6.57 -17.02
N VAL A 115 4.35 6.55 -15.71
CA VAL A 115 3.28 7.25 -15.00
C VAL A 115 3.86 8.05 -13.84
N THR A 116 3.06 8.98 -13.30
CA THR A 116 3.40 9.71 -12.08
C THR A 116 2.27 9.61 -11.06
N THR A 117 2.59 9.86 -9.79
CA THR A 117 1.61 9.99 -8.71
C THR A 117 1.43 11.45 -8.30
N VAL A 118 0.35 11.72 -7.58
CA VAL A 118 0.07 13.07 -7.06
C VAL A 118 1.20 13.56 -6.16
N THR A 119 1.78 12.69 -5.32
CA THR A 119 2.91 13.00 -4.44
C THR A 119 4.15 13.45 -5.22
N VAL A 120 4.48 12.73 -6.30
CA VAL A 120 5.59 13.08 -7.19
C VAL A 120 5.33 14.40 -7.91
N GLN A 121 4.10 14.62 -8.36
CA GLN A 121 3.73 15.85 -9.05
C GLN A 121 3.86 17.07 -8.12
N ILE A 122 3.47 16.95 -6.85
CA ILE A 122 3.67 18.00 -5.84
C ILE A 122 5.16 18.33 -5.70
N VAL A 123 6.01 17.29 -5.56
CA VAL A 123 7.47 17.50 -5.44
C VAL A 123 8.03 18.17 -6.67
N THR A 124 7.66 17.74 -7.88
CA THR A 124 8.18 18.33 -9.12
C THR A 124 7.75 19.78 -9.33
N MET A 125 6.57 20.16 -8.82
CA MET A 125 6.10 21.54 -8.85
C MET A 125 6.80 22.45 -7.83
N LEU A 126 7.24 21.89 -6.69
CA LEU A 126 7.91 22.65 -5.62
C LEU A 126 9.43 22.67 -5.75
N VAL A 127 10.03 21.84 -6.61
CA VAL A 127 11.47 21.85 -6.87
C VAL A 127 11.81 22.96 -7.87
N GLY A 128 12.63 23.89 -7.45
CA GLY A 128 13.12 25.04 -8.25
C GLY A 128 12.92 26.37 -7.51
N ASP A 129 13.31 27.45 -8.18
CA ASP A 129 13.13 28.84 -7.69
C ASP A 129 11.64 29.22 -7.89
N THR A 130 10.82 28.89 -6.90
CA THR A 130 9.38 29.17 -6.96
C THR A 130 9.04 30.32 -6.00
N GLU A 131 8.51 31.39 -6.56
CA GLU A 131 7.84 32.42 -5.76
C GLU A 131 6.58 31.83 -5.12
N PHE A 132 6.31 32.21 -3.86
CA PHE A 132 5.14 31.67 -3.11
C PHE A 132 3.81 31.96 -3.80
N ASP A 133 3.70 33.07 -4.55
CA ASP A 133 2.50 33.47 -5.27
C ASP A 133 2.43 32.96 -6.71
N SER A 134 3.36 32.08 -7.11
CA SER A 134 3.33 31.52 -8.46
C SER A 134 2.16 30.54 -8.63
N PRO A 135 1.51 30.51 -9.81
CA PRO A 135 0.43 29.57 -10.08
C PRO A 135 0.82 28.09 -9.89
N LYS A 136 2.11 27.77 -10.08
CA LYS A 136 2.65 26.42 -9.86
C LYS A 136 2.66 26.04 -8.37
N THR A 137 3.10 26.94 -7.52
CA THR A 137 3.12 26.74 -6.07
C THR A 137 1.71 26.60 -5.51
N LEU A 138 0.77 27.44 -5.94
CA LEU A 138 -0.63 27.34 -5.55
C LEU A 138 -1.26 26.01 -6.01
N ALA A 139 -0.94 25.56 -7.22
CA ALA A 139 -1.40 24.25 -7.72
C ALA A 139 -0.83 23.09 -6.88
N ALA A 140 0.43 23.14 -6.45
CA ALA A 140 1.03 22.13 -5.59
C ALA A 140 0.34 22.06 -4.22
N PHE A 141 0.02 23.21 -3.61
CA PHE A 141 -0.76 23.26 -2.36
C PHE A 141 -2.18 22.72 -2.53
N ALA A 142 -2.85 23.05 -3.64
CA ALA A 142 -4.18 22.50 -3.95
C ALA A 142 -4.14 20.97 -4.09
N LEU A 143 -3.16 20.41 -4.81
CA LEU A 143 -2.96 18.96 -4.92
C LEU A 143 -2.67 18.32 -3.56
N GLY A 144 -1.86 18.96 -2.72
CA GLY A 144 -1.59 18.50 -1.35
C GLY A 144 -2.86 18.45 -0.50
N LEU A 145 -3.70 19.47 -0.58
CA LEU A 145 -4.98 19.51 0.12
C LEU A 145 -5.92 18.40 -0.36
N VAL A 146 -6.04 18.20 -1.67
CA VAL A 146 -6.86 17.12 -2.25
C VAL A 146 -6.34 15.76 -1.79
N LEU A 147 -5.03 15.52 -1.84
CA LEU A 147 -4.42 14.28 -1.38
C LEU A 147 -4.70 14.05 0.11
N PHE A 148 -4.58 15.08 0.94
CA PHE A 148 -4.89 15.01 2.36
C PHE A 148 -6.35 14.62 2.60
N VAL A 149 -7.31 15.25 1.94
CA VAL A 149 -8.73 14.94 2.07
C VAL A 149 -9.02 13.50 1.63
N VAL A 150 -8.48 13.07 0.50
CA VAL A 150 -8.68 11.70 -0.02
C VAL A 150 -8.10 10.67 0.94
N THR A 151 -6.87 10.86 1.41
CA THR A 151 -6.24 9.93 2.37
C THR A 151 -6.95 9.92 3.72
N LEU A 152 -7.42 11.06 4.20
CA LEU A 152 -8.23 11.15 5.42
C LEU A 152 -9.54 10.37 5.27
N CYS A 153 -10.26 10.55 4.18
CA CYS A 153 -11.50 9.82 3.89
C CYS A 153 -11.23 8.30 3.84
N LEU A 154 -10.20 7.87 3.14
CA LEU A 154 -9.82 6.45 3.07
C LEU A 154 -9.48 5.89 4.45
N ASN A 155 -8.72 6.62 5.27
CA ASN A 155 -8.39 6.19 6.63
C ASN A 155 -9.63 6.10 7.54
N VAL A 156 -10.56 7.07 7.45
CA VAL A 156 -11.81 7.04 8.22
C VAL A 156 -12.68 5.84 7.81
N ILE A 157 -12.80 5.58 6.50
CA ILE A 157 -13.53 4.42 5.98
C ILE A 157 -12.88 3.12 6.48
N ALA A 158 -11.57 3.04 6.38
CA ALA A 158 -10.77 1.91 6.85
C ALA A 158 -10.99 1.62 8.33
N LEU A 159 -10.87 2.65 9.18
CA LEU A 159 -11.11 2.53 10.62
C LEU A 159 -12.55 2.11 10.95
N THR A 160 -13.53 2.61 10.20
CA THR A 160 -14.93 2.25 10.38
C THR A 160 -15.17 0.78 10.06
N ILE A 161 -14.59 0.29 8.96
CA ILE A 161 -14.68 -1.11 8.57
C ILE A 161 -14.05 -2.01 9.65
N VAL A 162 -12.83 -1.70 10.09
CA VAL A 162 -12.12 -2.49 11.12
C VAL A 162 -12.91 -2.53 12.43
N ARG A 163 -13.44 -1.39 12.89
CA ARG A 163 -14.26 -1.33 14.11
C ARG A 163 -15.50 -2.19 14.02
N ARG A 164 -16.22 -2.13 12.89
CA ARG A 164 -17.45 -2.91 12.68
C ARG A 164 -17.18 -4.42 12.67
N TYR A 165 -16.04 -4.85 12.15
CA TYR A 165 -15.64 -6.27 12.18
C TYR A 165 -15.18 -6.71 13.58
N ARG A 166 -14.58 -5.81 14.37
CA ARG A 166 -14.14 -6.11 15.73
C ARG A 166 -15.31 -6.34 16.68
N GLU A 167 -16.37 -5.53 16.57
CA GLU A 167 -17.59 -5.63 17.41
C GLU A 167 -18.37 -6.94 17.20
N GLN A 168 -18.11 -7.69 16.12
CA GLN A 168 -18.77 -8.98 15.86
C GLN A 168 -18.11 -10.16 16.59
N TYR A 169 -16.93 -9.97 17.19
CA TYR A 169 -16.16 -11.02 17.86
C TYR A 169 -15.94 -10.75 19.37
N GLU A 170 -16.47 -9.66 19.91
CA GLU A 170 -16.63 -9.43 21.35
C GLU A 170 -18.03 -9.84 21.83
#